data_4a1f29d7f8704c63d4ccfa829c57c18c
#
_entry.id   4a1f29d7f8704c63d4ccfa829c57c18c
#
_cell.length_a   1.000
_cell.length_b   1.000
_cell.length_c   1.000
_cell.angle_alpha   90.00
_cell.angle_beta   90.00
_cell.angle_gamma   90.00
#
_symmetry.space_group_name_H-M   'P 1'
#
loop_
_entity.id
_entity.type
_entity.pdbx_description
1 polymer ?
#
loop_
_entity_poly.entity_id
_entity_poly.type
_entity_poly.pdbx_seq_one_letter_code
_entity_poly.pdbx_strand_id
1 'polypeptide(L)'
;MKVFILLLIGLLVYDAQATVRTVSNTPATLGQFNTIQAAIDASANGDTVYVYGSPNVYAAFTILDKRITVIGPGWAPDKDLPLQALVSGAVLRNSPAGGSPDGSELHGLVFTSTVFLSQNAVAGDIGINNLRIIRCQFNSNVDTILGSSGFLFEGCIFYAVQNFTASATYQNFLFQNNLFWFNTFALFHQVTGLTNSVNIRFDHNLFTSSNNSGGGTAAVFGNNCRFLTFSNNIFNQTNAGINVSLSTFTNNITNNITLNSANATSNATPWAVNSNVDGGGNIANQSPAMASQTSVNNGSSSPLLDFTIASGPANNSGSDGKDMGLLFDTTGSLNWANSRNSRLPRIFSMNITTPTVTPGGNLSVTVDARKSN
;
A
#
# COMPACT_ATOMS: atom_id res chain seq x y z
N MET A 1 30.70 17.61 45.58
CA MET A 1 31.04 17.46 44.15
C MET A 1 30.38 16.29 43.46
N LYS A 2 30.20 15.11 44.05
CA LYS A 2 29.53 13.94 43.42
C LYS A 2 28.04 14.13 43.17
N VAL A 3 27.32 14.89 43.97
CA VAL A 3 25.85 15.14 43.81
C VAL A 3 25.56 16.11 42.65
N PHE A 4 26.44 17.06 42.37
CA PHE A 4 26.28 18.02 41.29
C PHE A 4 26.46 17.39 39.88
N ILE A 5 27.27 16.35 39.77
CA ILE A 5 27.47 15.60 38.50
C ILE A 5 26.24 14.75 38.14
N LEU A 6 25.56 14.17 39.14
CA LEU A 6 24.32 13.41 38.89
C LEU A 6 23.17 14.31 38.45
N LEU A 7 23.09 15.57 38.94
CA LEU A 7 22.07 16.50 38.51
C LEU A 7 22.29 17.00 37.07
N LEU A 8 23.53 17.12 36.65
CA LEU A 8 23.87 17.55 35.28
C LEU A 8 23.62 16.49 34.21
N ILE A 9 23.73 15.19 34.57
CA ILE A 9 23.43 14.09 33.68
C ILE A 9 21.91 13.91 33.51
N GLY A 10 21.10 14.22 34.52
CA GLY A 10 19.64 14.17 34.46
C GLY A 10 19.00 15.25 33.56
N LEU A 11 19.72 16.32 33.24
CA LEU A 11 19.23 17.41 32.38
C LEU A 11 19.51 17.21 30.88
N LEU A 12 20.20 16.13 30.50
CA LEU A 12 20.53 15.85 29.11
C LEU A 12 19.62 14.80 28.42
N VAL A 13 18.59 14.30 29.11
CA VAL A 13 17.56 13.50 28.47
C VAL A 13 16.56 14.45 27.82
N TYR A 14 16.94 15.08 26.72
CA TYR A 14 15.95 15.64 25.81
C TYR A 14 15.27 14.47 25.13
N ASP A 15 14.01 14.22 25.48
CA ASP A 15 13.14 13.41 24.66
C ASP A 15 13.08 14.06 23.26
N ALA A 16 13.78 13.47 22.30
CA ALA A 16 13.69 13.89 20.92
C ALA A 16 12.27 13.54 20.43
N GLN A 17 11.34 14.46 20.58
CA GLN A 17 9.98 14.30 20.05
C GLN A 17 10.04 14.37 18.52
N ALA A 18 9.38 13.40 17.87
CA ALA A 18 9.25 13.41 16.43
C ALA A 18 8.54 14.70 15.97
N THR A 19 9.18 15.43 15.08
CA THR A 19 8.66 16.69 14.54
C THR A 19 7.81 16.42 13.31
N VAL A 20 6.69 17.16 13.16
CA VAL A 20 5.89 17.15 11.93
C VAL A 20 6.30 18.35 11.07
N ARG A 21 6.71 18.06 9.84
CA ARG A 21 7.04 19.05 8.82
C ARG A 21 5.98 19.03 7.73
N THR A 22 5.51 20.20 7.31
CA THR A 22 4.45 20.31 6.31
C THR A 22 4.99 20.74 4.96
N VAL A 23 4.45 20.12 3.89
CA VAL A 23 4.88 20.36 2.51
C VAL A 23 3.69 20.75 1.65
N SER A 24 3.82 21.86 0.90
CA SER A 24 2.88 22.25 -0.14
C SER A 24 3.62 22.88 -1.32
N ASN A 25 3.30 22.43 -2.53
CA ASN A 25 3.82 23.03 -3.78
C ASN A 25 2.83 24.00 -4.43
N THR A 26 1.84 24.48 -3.68
CA THR A 26 0.88 25.49 -4.15
C THR A 26 0.88 26.72 -3.24
N PRO A 27 0.73 27.95 -3.82
CA PRO A 27 0.64 29.17 -3.02
C PRO A 27 -0.63 29.23 -2.15
N ALA A 28 -1.68 28.50 -2.53
CA ALA A 28 -2.97 28.51 -1.82
C ALA A 28 -2.92 27.76 -0.48
N THR A 29 -1.96 26.87 -0.30
CA THR A 29 -1.79 26.08 0.92
C THR A 29 -0.38 26.30 1.45
N LEU A 30 -0.26 26.90 2.63
CA LEU A 30 1.05 27.19 3.22
C LEU A 30 1.63 25.96 3.89
N GLY A 31 2.68 25.39 3.29
CA GLY A 31 3.57 24.42 3.91
C GLY A 31 4.84 25.09 4.44
N GLN A 32 5.52 24.45 5.37
CA GLN A 32 6.85 24.88 5.81
C GLN A 32 7.89 24.72 4.69
N PHE A 33 7.64 23.78 3.77
CA PHE A 33 8.50 23.45 2.65
C PHE A 33 7.70 23.37 1.35
N ASN A 34 8.37 23.65 0.22
CA ASN A 34 7.77 23.57 -1.11
C ASN A 34 7.98 22.21 -1.77
N THR A 35 8.92 21.42 -1.29
CA THR A 35 9.23 20.09 -1.82
C THR A 35 9.34 19.07 -0.68
N ILE A 36 8.99 17.82 -1.00
CA ILE A 36 9.10 16.71 -0.06
C ILE A 36 10.58 16.50 0.31
N GLN A 37 11.49 16.62 -0.67
CA GLN A 37 12.92 16.45 -0.41
C GLN A 37 13.47 17.45 0.62
N ALA A 38 13.13 18.73 0.48
CA ALA A 38 13.60 19.76 1.43
C ALA A 38 13.09 19.49 2.86
N ALA A 39 11.86 19.00 3.00
CA ALA A 39 11.33 18.61 4.29
C ALA A 39 12.07 17.39 4.86
N ILE A 40 12.35 16.38 4.03
CA ILE A 40 13.14 15.19 4.42
C ILE A 40 14.56 15.61 4.83
N ASP A 41 15.23 16.46 4.06
CA ASP A 41 16.60 16.91 4.36
C ASP A 41 16.67 17.62 5.72
N ALA A 42 15.67 18.43 6.02
CA ALA A 42 15.55 19.14 7.30
C ALA A 42 15.10 18.24 8.46
N SER A 43 14.64 17.01 8.20
CA SER A 43 14.10 16.10 9.21
C SER A 43 15.20 15.32 9.94
N ALA A 44 14.95 15.08 11.21
CA ALA A 44 15.70 14.11 12.01
C ALA A 44 15.13 12.69 11.83
N ASN A 45 15.88 11.70 12.34
CA ASN A 45 15.45 10.32 12.35
C ASN A 45 14.17 10.15 13.20
N GLY A 46 13.10 9.64 12.59
CA GLY A 46 11.80 9.46 13.23
C GLY A 46 10.80 10.58 13.00
N ASP A 47 11.19 11.68 12.33
CA ASP A 47 10.28 12.78 12.00
C ASP A 47 9.20 12.36 10.98
N THR A 48 8.12 13.15 10.94
CA THR A 48 7.01 13.00 9.99
C THR A 48 7.01 14.16 9.01
N VAL A 49 6.87 13.84 7.72
CA VAL A 49 6.64 14.79 6.63
C VAL A 49 5.19 14.66 6.17
N TYR A 50 4.40 15.69 6.42
CA TYR A 50 3.00 15.76 5.98
C TYR A 50 2.90 16.52 4.67
N VAL A 51 2.40 15.84 3.63
CA VAL A 51 2.28 16.36 2.26
C VAL A 51 0.82 16.72 1.99
N TYR A 52 0.55 17.99 1.74
CA TYR A 52 -0.80 18.41 1.37
C TYR A 52 -1.20 17.90 -0.02
N GLY A 53 -2.49 17.69 -0.23
CA GLY A 53 -3.03 17.46 -1.57
C GLY A 53 -2.80 18.69 -2.46
N SER A 54 -2.53 18.47 -3.75
CA SER A 54 -2.16 19.53 -4.68
C SER A 54 -2.65 19.23 -6.09
N PRO A 55 -3.04 20.25 -6.87
CA PRO A 55 -3.27 20.10 -8.30
C PRO A 55 -1.97 19.87 -9.09
N ASN A 56 -0.80 20.17 -8.48
CA ASN A 56 0.49 20.01 -9.10
C ASN A 56 1.19 18.73 -8.59
N VAL A 57 1.92 18.06 -9.47
CA VAL A 57 2.73 16.90 -9.10
C VAL A 57 3.94 17.37 -8.27
N TYR A 58 4.18 16.70 -7.15
CA TYR A 58 5.42 16.85 -6.39
C TYR A 58 6.57 16.14 -7.10
N ALA A 59 7.75 16.74 -7.07
CA ALA A 59 8.97 16.08 -7.54
C ALA A 59 9.25 14.81 -6.73
N ALA A 60 9.98 13.88 -7.33
CA ALA A 60 10.47 12.68 -6.65
C ALA A 60 11.33 13.05 -5.44
N PHE A 61 11.37 12.15 -4.46
CA PHE A 61 12.15 12.32 -3.25
C PHE A 61 12.97 11.07 -2.92
N THR A 62 14.01 11.27 -2.10
CA THR A 62 14.84 10.18 -1.58
C THR A 62 14.82 10.18 -0.05
N ILE A 63 14.58 9.03 0.53
CA ILE A 63 14.84 8.76 1.95
C ILE A 63 16.16 7.97 2.01
N LEU A 64 17.19 8.60 2.56
CA LEU A 64 18.53 8.04 2.67
C LEU A 64 18.96 8.01 4.13
N ASP A 65 19.34 6.83 4.62
CA ASP A 65 20.00 6.59 5.91
C ASP A 65 19.29 7.15 7.15
N LYS A 66 17.98 7.42 7.04
CA LYS A 66 17.17 7.84 8.18
C LYS A 66 15.74 7.36 8.07
N ARG A 67 15.12 7.03 9.19
CA ARG A 67 13.72 6.65 9.28
C ARG A 67 12.84 7.89 9.18
N ILE A 68 11.97 7.94 8.18
CA ILE A 68 11.02 9.04 7.95
C ILE A 68 9.62 8.45 7.69
N THR A 69 8.61 9.09 8.27
CA THR A 69 7.21 8.83 7.91
C THR A 69 6.72 9.93 6.97
N VAL A 70 6.34 9.59 5.73
CA VAL A 70 5.76 10.53 4.76
C VAL A 70 4.27 10.26 4.64
N ILE A 71 3.44 11.27 4.87
CA ILE A 71 1.99 11.14 4.94
C ILE A 71 1.33 12.08 3.94
N GLY A 72 0.57 11.52 2.99
CA GLY A 72 -0.35 12.23 2.11
C GLY A 72 -1.82 12.01 2.49
N PRO A 73 -2.76 12.65 1.77
CA PRO A 73 -4.21 12.60 2.08
C PRO A 73 -4.89 11.26 1.76
N GLY A 74 -4.27 10.38 1.01
CA GLY A 74 -4.86 9.13 0.54
C GLY A 74 -5.03 9.08 -0.98
N TRP A 75 -5.20 7.87 -1.53
CA TRP A 75 -5.40 7.70 -2.98
C TRP A 75 -6.81 8.13 -3.44
N ALA A 76 -7.80 8.16 -2.56
CA ALA A 76 -9.10 8.75 -2.82
C ALA A 76 -9.46 9.68 -1.65
N PRO A 77 -8.94 10.91 -1.64
CA PRO A 77 -9.33 11.91 -0.64
C PRO A 77 -10.83 12.20 -0.82
N ASP A 78 -11.51 12.38 0.28
CA ASP A 78 -12.94 12.66 0.23
C ASP A 78 -13.22 14.09 -0.31
N LYS A 79 -14.52 14.39 -0.45
CA LYS A 79 -14.99 15.67 -1.01
C LYS A 79 -14.50 16.91 -0.27
N ASP A 80 -14.12 16.78 0.99
CA ASP A 80 -13.69 17.91 1.83
C ASP A 80 -12.19 18.21 1.65
N LEU A 81 -11.42 17.22 1.18
CA LEU A 81 -10.01 17.36 0.80
C LEU A 81 -9.81 16.66 -0.57
N PRO A 82 -10.30 17.25 -1.66
CA PRO A 82 -10.46 16.56 -2.93
C PRO A 82 -9.14 16.29 -3.67
N LEU A 83 -8.03 16.86 -3.22
CA LEU A 83 -6.75 16.76 -3.92
C LEU A 83 -5.89 15.66 -3.35
N GLN A 84 -5.38 14.81 -4.23
CA GLN A 84 -4.35 13.81 -3.93
C GLN A 84 -2.97 14.47 -3.80
N ALA A 85 -2.05 13.81 -3.12
CA ALA A 85 -0.63 14.12 -3.22
C ALA A 85 -0.02 13.26 -4.33
N LEU A 86 0.00 13.80 -5.55
CA LEU A 86 0.64 13.19 -6.72
C LEU A 86 2.15 13.40 -6.63
N VAL A 87 2.94 12.32 -6.67
CA VAL A 87 4.40 12.35 -6.54
C VAL A 87 5.04 11.65 -7.73
N SER A 88 6.04 12.27 -8.35
CA SER A 88 6.72 11.68 -9.50
C SER A 88 7.35 10.33 -9.22
N GLY A 89 7.80 10.06 -7.98
CA GLY A 89 8.41 8.79 -7.58
C GLY A 89 9.11 8.92 -6.23
N ALA A 90 9.65 7.82 -5.74
CA ALA A 90 10.44 7.82 -4.52
C ALA A 90 11.61 6.83 -4.59
N VAL A 91 12.67 7.12 -3.86
CA VAL A 91 13.80 6.23 -3.66
C VAL A 91 14.04 6.06 -2.16
N LEU A 92 14.00 4.82 -1.69
CA LEU A 92 14.41 4.47 -0.35
C LEU A 92 15.71 3.69 -0.43
N ARG A 93 16.73 4.19 0.25
CA ARG A 93 18.10 3.68 0.13
C ARG A 93 18.80 3.68 1.47
N ASN A 94 19.55 2.63 1.72
CA ASN A 94 20.34 2.44 2.92
C ASN A 94 21.84 2.30 2.51
N SER A 95 22.63 3.33 2.76
CA SER A 95 24.04 3.34 2.40
C SER A 95 24.90 2.66 3.47
N PRO A 96 26.11 2.22 3.13
CA PRO A 96 27.02 1.63 4.12
C PRO A 96 27.61 2.65 5.11
N ALA A 97 27.34 3.96 4.92
CA ALA A 97 28.02 5.02 5.65
C ALA A 97 27.40 5.39 7.00
N GLY A 98 26.28 4.83 7.34
CA GLY A 98 25.75 4.98 8.68
C GLY A 98 24.29 5.24 8.80
N GLY A 99 23.42 5.28 9.48
CA GLY A 99 22.00 5.47 9.60
C GLY A 99 21.19 4.33 8.94
N SER A 100 19.88 4.35 9.09
CA SER A 100 19.03 3.41 8.39
C SER A 100 17.62 3.99 8.14
N PRO A 101 17.05 3.80 6.95
CA PRO A 101 15.65 4.07 6.69
C PRO A 101 14.72 2.96 7.20
N ASP A 102 15.24 1.96 7.90
CA ASP A 102 14.44 0.87 8.47
C ASP A 102 13.28 1.41 9.30
N GLY A 103 12.10 0.84 9.12
CA GLY A 103 10.88 1.30 9.79
C GLY A 103 10.31 2.60 9.23
N SER A 104 10.78 3.09 8.07
CA SER A 104 10.14 4.22 7.37
C SER A 104 8.73 3.84 6.93
N GLU A 105 7.87 4.87 6.81
CA GLU A 105 6.49 4.66 6.42
C GLU A 105 6.10 5.63 5.29
N LEU A 106 5.37 5.12 4.27
CA LEU A 106 4.75 5.90 3.20
C LEU A 106 3.24 5.71 3.29
N HIS A 107 2.50 6.79 3.46
CA HIS A 107 1.05 6.75 3.61
C HIS A 107 0.36 7.66 2.61
N GLY A 108 -0.69 7.16 1.94
CA GLY A 108 -1.65 7.96 1.22
C GLY A 108 -1.09 8.83 0.09
N LEU A 109 -0.02 8.39 -0.56
CA LEU A 109 0.61 9.04 -1.70
C LEU A 109 0.18 8.36 -3.00
N VAL A 110 0.12 9.11 -4.09
CA VAL A 110 -0.11 8.60 -5.45
C VAL A 110 1.15 8.79 -6.28
N PHE A 111 1.82 7.69 -6.60
CA PHE A 111 3.04 7.70 -7.38
C PHE A 111 2.77 7.59 -8.87
N THR A 112 3.28 8.53 -9.66
CA THR A 112 3.11 8.58 -11.12
C THR A 112 4.28 7.98 -11.89
N SER A 113 5.42 7.77 -11.24
CA SER A 113 6.61 7.08 -11.77
C SER A 113 7.10 6.03 -10.78
N THR A 114 8.13 5.30 -11.16
CA THR A 114 8.70 4.19 -10.40
C THR A 114 9.09 4.58 -8.98
N VAL A 115 8.77 3.71 -8.05
CA VAL A 115 9.22 3.78 -6.66
C VAL A 115 10.25 2.68 -6.44
N PHE A 116 11.44 3.08 -5.99
CA PHE A 116 12.50 2.14 -5.64
C PHE A 116 12.54 1.94 -4.13
N LEU A 117 12.26 0.72 -3.71
CA LEU A 117 12.39 0.28 -2.31
C LEU A 117 13.67 -0.53 -2.18
N SER A 118 14.52 -0.20 -1.20
CA SER A 118 15.78 -0.92 -1.03
C SER A 118 16.66 -0.89 -2.28
N GLN A 119 16.90 0.32 -2.82
CA GLN A 119 17.65 0.50 -4.06
C GLN A 119 19.14 0.18 -3.87
N ASN A 120 19.78 -0.32 -4.92
CA ASN A 120 21.22 -0.53 -5.04
C ASN A 120 21.81 0.53 -6.01
N ALA A 121 21.94 1.76 -5.54
CA ALA A 121 22.44 2.86 -6.37
C ALA A 121 23.95 3.02 -6.31
N VAL A 122 24.56 2.59 -5.21
CA VAL A 122 26.00 2.64 -4.97
C VAL A 122 26.48 1.30 -4.43
N ALA A 123 27.67 0.90 -4.83
CA ALA A 123 28.27 -0.34 -4.35
C ALA A 123 28.35 -0.33 -2.81
N GLY A 124 27.83 -1.39 -2.19
CA GLY A 124 27.76 -1.53 -0.74
C GLY A 124 26.44 -1.08 -0.12
N ASP A 125 25.48 -0.58 -0.89
CA ASP A 125 24.12 -0.36 -0.38
C ASP A 125 23.55 -1.66 0.20
N ILE A 126 22.80 -1.56 1.28
CA ILE A 126 22.20 -2.70 2.00
C ILE A 126 20.68 -2.66 1.96
N GLY A 127 20.08 -3.82 2.19
CA GLY A 127 18.61 -3.95 2.22
C GLY A 127 17.98 -3.13 3.33
N ILE A 128 16.75 -2.70 3.10
CA ILE A 128 15.93 -1.97 4.07
C ILE A 128 14.95 -2.95 4.73
N ASN A 129 14.63 -2.74 5.99
CA ASN A 129 13.71 -3.60 6.72
C ASN A 129 12.54 -2.81 7.32
N ASN A 130 11.44 -3.54 7.58
CA ASN A 130 10.27 -3.05 8.31
C ASN A 130 9.60 -1.81 7.68
N LEU A 131 9.62 -1.68 6.35
CA LEU A 131 8.89 -0.61 5.67
C LEU A 131 7.38 -0.83 5.77
N ARG A 132 6.64 0.25 5.94
CA ARG A 132 5.18 0.25 5.93
C ARG A 132 4.68 1.16 4.82
N ILE A 133 3.95 0.59 3.88
CA ILE A 133 3.39 1.29 2.72
C ILE A 133 1.88 1.12 2.80
N ILE A 134 1.19 2.21 3.15
CA ILE A 134 -0.21 2.15 3.56
C ILE A 134 -1.02 3.11 2.70
N ARG A 135 -2.07 2.58 2.06
CA ARG A 135 -3.03 3.37 1.26
C ARG A 135 -2.39 4.25 0.20
N CYS A 136 -1.31 3.76 -0.39
CA CYS A 136 -0.67 4.38 -1.53
C CYS A 136 -1.23 3.81 -2.84
N GLN A 137 -1.15 4.60 -3.90
CA GLN A 137 -1.46 4.18 -5.26
C GLN A 137 -0.21 4.25 -6.12
N PHE A 138 0.04 3.20 -6.88
CA PHE A 138 1.18 3.08 -7.78
C PHE A 138 0.70 2.99 -9.21
N ASN A 139 0.86 4.06 -9.99
CA ASN A 139 0.57 4.11 -11.41
C ASN A 139 1.76 3.64 -12.26
N SER A 140 2.90 3.39 -11.63
CA SER A 140 4.13 2.86 -12.22
C SER A 140 4.72 1.79 -11.31
N ASN A 141 5.82 1.19 -11.73
CA ASN A 141 6.43 0.05 -11.04
C ASN A 141 6.88 0.39 -9.61
N VAL A 142 6.88 -0.65 -8.78
CA VAL A 142 7.57 -0.64 -7.50
C VAL A 142 8.69 -1.68 -7.57
N ASP A 143 9.91 -1.21 -7.50
CA ASP A 143 11.11 -2.03 -7.64
C ASP A 143 11.80 -2.20 -6.29
N THR A 144 11.90 -3.45 -5.82
CA THR A 144 12.66 -3.81 -4.62
C THR A 144 13.90 -4.57 -5.06
N ILE A 145 15.07 -3.94 -4.93
CA ILE A 145 16.30 -4.41 -5.57
C ILE A 145 17.11 -5.30 -4.64
N LEU A 146 17.39 -4.84 -3.41
CA LEU A 146 18.17 -5.57 -2.43
C LEU A 146 17.28 -6.42 -1.52
N GLY A 147 17.81 -7.52 -1.02
CA GLY A 147 17.14 -8.38 -0.05
C GLY A 147 16.67 -7.60 1.17
N SER A 148 15.44 -7.84 1.58
CA SER A 148 14.73 -7.04 2.58
C SER A 148 13.81 -7.90 3.43
N SER A 149 13.44 -7.41 4.62
CA SER A 149 12.54 -8.12 5.53
C SER A 149 11.49 -7.19 6.15
N GLY A 150 10.32 -7.76 6.48
CA GLY A 150 9.31 -7.10 7.29
C GLY A 150 8.51 -6.01 6.58
N PHE A 151 8.36 -6.05 5.26
CA PHE A 151 7.54 -5.06 4.54
C PHE A 151 6.05 -5.32 4.73
N LEU A 152 5.32 -4.25 4.96
CA LEU A 152 3.85 -4.24 4.95
C LEU A 152 3.35 -3.35 3.81
N PHE A 153 2.52 -3.92 2.94
CA PHE A 153 1.70 -3.20 1.96
C PHE A 153 0.22 -3.38 2.37
N GLU A 154 -0.43 -2.30 2.76
CA GLU A 154 -1.80 -2.34 3.27
C GLU A 154 -2.70 -1.31 2.59
N GLY A 155 -3.83 -1.75 2.04
CA GLY A 155 -4.83 -0.88 1.43
C GLY A 155 -4.33 -0.14 0.20
N CYS A 156 -3.32 -0.66 -0.48
CA CYS A 156 -2.69 -0.04 -1.64
C CYS A 156 -3.37 -0.45 -2.95
N ILE A 157 -3.15 0.37 -3.98
CA ILE A 157 -3.55 0.08 -5.36
C ILE A 157 -2.30 -0.05 -6.22
N PHE A 158 -2.20 -1.16 -6.94
CA PHE A 158 -1.12 -1.43 -7.88
C PHE A 158 -1.66 -1.52 -9.30
N TYR A 159 -1.38 -0.51 -10.12
CA TYR A 159 -1.68 -0.47 -11.55
C TYR A 159 -0.50 -0.92 -12.41
N ALA A 160 0.64 -1.19 -11.82
CA ALA A 160 1.85 -1.63 -12.49
C ALA A 160 2.59 -2.71 -11.68
N VAL A 161 3.72 -3.15 -12.18
CA VAL A 161 4.42 -4.32 -11.68
C VAL A 161 5.12 -4.06 -10.36
N GLN A 162 5.05 -5.05 -9.46
CA GLN A 162 5.89 -5.16 -8.28
C GLN A 162 7.10 -6.02 -8.63
N ASN A 163 8.24 -5.40 -8.89
CA ASN A 163 9.47 -6.09 -9.29
C ASN A 163 10.36 -6.39 -8.09
N PHE A 164 10.73 -7.64 -7.95
CA PHE A 164 11.72 -8.10 -6.98
C PHE A 164 12.92 -8.69 -7.74
N THR A 165 14.12 -8.41 -7.27
CA THR A 165 15.33 -8.98 -7.87
C THR A 165 15.40 -10.47 -7.54
N ALA A 166 15.36 -11.32 -8.56
CA ALA A 166 15.25 -12.78 -8.40
C ALA A 166 16.41 -13.42 -7.63
N SER A 167 17.59 -12.83 -7.60
CA SER A 167 18.74 -13.31 -6.83
C SER A 167 18.74 -12.85 -5.36
N ALA A 168 17.89 -11.89 -4.99
CA ALA A 168 17.80 -11.39 -3.63
C ALA A 168 16.85 -12.25 -2.79
N THR A 169 17.00 -12.22 -1.46
CA THR A 169 16.12 -12.92 -0.52
C THR A 169 15.19 -11.92 0.15
N TYR A 170 13.90 -12.20 0.11
CA TYR A 170 12.86 -11.39 0.73
C TYR A 170 12.15 -12.19 1.83
N GLN A 171 11.94 -11.57 2.99
CA GLN A 171 11.41 -12.26 4.16
C GLN A 171 10.32 -11.47 4.86
N ASN A 172 9.31 -12.18 5.40
CA ASN A 172 8.29 -11.61 6.27
C ASN A 172 7.53 -10.43 5.64
N PHE A 173 7.20 -10.50 4.35
CA PHE A 173 6.37 -9.49 3.72
C PHE A 173 4.89 -9.83 3.88
N LEU A 174 4.09 -8.81 4.13
CA LEU A 174 2.63 -8.92 4.15
C LEU A 174 2.03 -7.94 3.15
N PHE A 175 1.31 -8.50 2.17
CA PHE A 175 0.43 -7.75 1.27
C PHE A 175 -1.00 -7.98 1.75
N GLN A 176 -1.62 -6.97 2.34
CA GLN A 176 -2.94 -7.11 2.95
C GLN A 176 -3.92 -6.05 2.48
N ASN A 177 -5.12 -6.49 2.12
CA ASN A 177 -6.21 -5.59 1.71
C ASN A 177 -5.85 -4.68 0.53
N ASN A 178 -5.12 -5.19 -0.47
CA ASN A 178 -4.67 -4.43 -1.63
C ASN A 178 -5.47 -4.79 -2.87
N LEU A 179 -5.61 -3.80 -3.76
CA LEU A 179 -6.12 -3.98 -5.12
C LEU A 179 -4.94 -4.08 -6.08
N PHE A 180 -4.79 -5.23 -6.73
CA PHE A 180 -3.89 -5.45 -7.84
C PHE A 180 -4.70 -5.42 -9.13
N TRP A 181 -4.56 -4.34 -9.88
CA TRP A 181 -5.26 -4.12 -11.13
C TRP A 181 -4.34 -4.29 -12.33
N PHE A 182 -4.75 -5.13 -13.26
CA PHE A 182 -3.96 -5.44 -14.44
C PHE A 182 -4.66 -4.98 -15.72
N ASN A 183 -4.05 -4.05 -16.45
CA ASN A 183 -4.69 -3.38 -17.61
C ASN A 183 -4.09 -3.75 -18.98
N THR A 184 -3.22 -4.77 -19.11
CA THR A 184 -2.58 -5.01 -20.42
C THR A 184 -2.67 -6.44 -20.92
N PHE A 185 -2.75 -6.53 -22.26
CA PHE A 185 -3.00 -7.71 -23.06
C PHE A 185 -1.87 -8.75 -23.09
N ALA A 186 -0.68 -8.42 -22.65
CA ALA A 186 0.44 -9.31 -22.90
C ALA A 186 1.57 -9.12 -21.89
N LEU A 187 2.07 -10.22 -21.37
CA LEU A 187 3.41 -10.41 -20.84
C LEU A 187 3.81 -9.65 -19.55
N PHE A 188 2.97 -8.80 -18.99
CA PHE A 188 3.31 -8.13 -17.74
C PHE A 188 2.64 -8.84 -16.56
N HIS A 189 3.44 -9.10 -15.55
CA HIS A 189 3.00 -9.71 -14.29
C HIS A 189 2.79 -8.62 -13.26
N GLN A 190 1.85 -8.79 -12.35
CA GLN A 190 1.64 -7.84 -11.25
C GLN A 190 2.72 -7.97 -10.17
N VAL A 191 3.23 -9.18 -9.97
CA VAL A 191 4.31 -9.48 -9.03
C VAL A 191 5.33 -10.38 -9.70
N THR A 192 6.60 -10.04 -9.66
CA THR A 192 7.66 -10.84 -10.28
C THR A 192 8.91 -10.90 -9.43
N GLY A 193 9.68 -11.99 -9.55
CA GLY A 193 11.01 -12.13 -8.96
C GLY A 193 11.06 -12.65 -7.52
N LEU A 194 9.95 -13.03 -6.91
CA LEU A 194 9.92 -13.64 -5.57
C LEU A 194 10.36 -15.11 -5.63
N THR A 195 11.59 -15.37 -6.05
CA THR A 195 12.16 -16.72 -6.24
C THR A 195 12.82 -17.27 -4.98
N ASN A 196 13.33 -16.39 -4.10
CA ASN A 196 13.96 -16.72 -2.81
C ASN A 196 13.15 -16.08 -1.68
N SER A 197 11.92 -16.59 -1.50
CA SER A 197 10.97 -16.00 -0.55
C SER A 197 10.91 -16.82 0.75
N VAL A 198 10.80 -16.12 1.87
CA VAL A 198 10.57 -16.74 3.19
C VAL A 198 9.44 -15.98 3.87
N ASN A 199 8.33 -16.69 4.17
CA ASN A 199 7.17 -16.11 4.84
C ASN A 199 6.62 -14.84 4.16
N ILE A 200 6.42 -14.91 2.84
CA ILE A 200 5.73 -13.85 2.07
C ILE A 200 4.25 -14.21 1.99
N ARG A 201 3.40 -13.31 2.45
CA ARG A 201 1.96 -13.54 2.57
C ARG A 201 1.16 -12.53 1.78
N PHE A 202 0.16 -13.02 1.05
CA PHE A 202 -0.89 -12.25 0.40
C PHE A 202 -2.22 -12.60 1.08
N ASP A 203 -2.84 -11.61 1.75
CA ASP A 203 -4.02 -11.83 2.58
C ASP A 203 -5.10 -10.79 2.28
N HIS A 204 -6.33 -11.23 2.03
CA HIS A 204 -7.47 -10.35 1.70
C HIS A 204 -7.18 -9.37 0.56
N ASN A 205 -6.54 -9.80 -0.52
CA ASN A 205 -6.33 -8.97 -1.69
C ASN A 205 -7.34 -9.30 -2.80
N LEU A 206 -7.60 -8.30 -3.64
CA LEU A 206 -8.29 -8.48 -4.92
C LEU A 206 -7.27 -8.37 -6.06
N PHE A 207 -7.06 -9.48 -6.76
CA PHE A 207 -6.32 -9.52 -8.02
C PHE A 207 -7.33 -9.54 -9.16
N THR A 208 -7.28 -8.55 -10.04
CA THR A 208 -8.22 -8.46 -11.15
C THR A 208 -7.56 -7.94 -12.43
N SER A 209 -8.14 -8.27 -13.57
CA SER A 209 -7.66 -7.85 -14.87
C SER A 209 -8.81 -7.28 -15.69
N SER A 210 -8.51 -6.27 -16.51
CA SER A 210 -9.44 -5.73 -17.51
C SER A 210 -9.56 -6.61 -18.76
N ASN A 211 -8.71 -7.63 -18.91
CA ASN A 211 -8.65 -8.39 -20.13
C ASN A 211 -9.53 -9.63 -20.11
N ASN A 212 -10.79 -9.42 -20.47
CA ASN A 212 -11.79 -10.46 -20.65
C ASN A 212 -11.78 -11.08 -22.07
N SER A 213 -10.97 -10.60 -23.00
CA SER A 213 -11.00 -11.02 -24.40
C SER A 213 -10.01 -12.15 -24.70
N GLY A 214 -10.42 -13.35 -24.37
CA GLY A 214 -10.12 -14.53 -25.14
C GLY A 214 -8.68 -14.84 -25.52
N GLY A 215 -7.87 -15.34 -24.62
CA GLY A 215 -6.67 -16.09 -24.96
C GLY A 215 -5.37 -15.61 -24.35
N GLY A 216 -5.33 -14.52 -23.66
CA GLY A 216 -4.18 -14.11 -22.88
C GLY A 216 -4.23 -14.71 -21.48
N THR A 217 -3.18 -15.38 -21.07
CA THR A 217 -2.98 -15.73 -19.67
C THR A 217 -2.59 -14.48 -18.91
N ALA A 218 -3.56 -13.80 -18.28
CA ALA A 218 -3.29 -12.70 -17.39
C ALA A 218 -2.63 -13.24 -16.11
N ALA A 219 -1.37 -13.67 -16.23
CA ALA A 219 -0.61 -14.23 -15.13
C ALA A 219 -0.35 -13.14 -14.09
N VAL A 220 -0.80 -13.35 -12.85
CA VAL A 220 -0.55 -12.42 -11.74
C VAL A 220 0.94 -12.41 -11.39
N PHE A 221 1.59 -13.58 -11.47
CA PHE A 221 2.97 -13.76 -11.03
C PHE A 221 3.88 -14.07 -12.20
N GLY A 222 5.12 -13.58 -12.14
CA GLY A 222 6.18 -13.84 -13.11
C GLY A 222 7.45 -14.37 -12.49
N ASN A 223 8.36 -14.88 -13.36
CA ASN A 223 9.69 -15.35 -12.97
C ASN A 223 9.70 -16.36 -11.82
N ASN A 224 8.85 -17.38 -11.91
CA ASN A 224 8.85 -18.52 -10.98
C ASN A 224 8.82 -18.11 -9.49
N CYS A 225 7.87 -17.28 -9.09
CA CYS A 225 7.62 -16.98 -7.70
C CYS A 225 7.32 -18.26 -6.91
N ARG A 226 7.86 -18.39 -5.70
CA ARG A 226 7.70 -19.61 -4.90
C ARG A 226 7.74 -19.37 -3.40
N PHE A 227 7.29 -20.37 -2.64
CA PHE A 227 7.22 -20.35 -1.18
C PHE A 227 6.35 -19.22 -0.62
N LEU A 228 5.26 -18.90 -1.33
CA LEU A 228 4.31 -17.86 -0.97
C LEU A 228 3.13 -18.48 -0.20
N THR A 229 2.46 -17.67 0.59
CA THR A 229 1.21 -18.01 1.24
C THR A 229 0.11 -17.07 0.78
N PHE A 230 -0.99 -17.66 0.31
CA PHE A 230 -2.17 -16.93 -0.13
C PHE A 230 -3.34 -17.30 0.78
N SER A 231 -3.94 -16.31 1.44
CA SER A 231 -5.12 -16.50 2.27
C SER A 231 -6.19 -15.45 1.94
N ASN A 232 -7.43 -15.90 1.87
CA ASN A 232 -8.60 -15.02 1.78
C ASN A 232 -8.62 -14.09 0.56
N ASN A 233 -7.94 -14.42 -0.55
CA ASN A 233 -7.87 -13.55 -1.72
C ASN A 233 -8.97 -13.88 -2.74
N ILE A 234 -9.30 -12.88 -3.55
CA ILE A 234 -10.08 -13.03 -4.79
C ILE A 234 -9.14 -12.92 -5.99
N PHE A 235 -9.17 -13.92 -6.86
CA PHE A 235 -8.52 -13.91 -8.17
C PHE A 235 -9.59 -13.82 -9.26
N ASN A 236 -9.84 -12.62 -9.76
CA ASN A 236 -10.90 -12.34 -10.73
C ASN A 236 -10.31 -12.09 -12.12
N GLN A 237 -10.68 -12.89 -13.10
CA GLN A 237 -10.18 -12.80 -14.49
C GLN A 237 -8.64 -12.82 -14.59
N THR A 238 -7.99 -13.61 -13.73
CA THR A 238 -6.53 -13.69 -13.64
C THR A 238 -6.07 -15.13 -13.45
N ASN A 239 -4.81 -15.42 -13.78
CA ASN A 239 -4.19 -16.72 -13.54
C ASN A 239 -3.14 -16.62 -12.42
N ALA A 240 -3.49 -17.11 -11.24
CA ALA A 240 -2.59 -17.14 -10.08
C ALA A 240 -1.68 -18.39 -10.07
N GLY A 241 -1.99 -19.43 -10.85
CA GLY A 241 -1.24 -20.69 -10.86
C GLY A 241 -0.01 -20.67 -11.78
N ILE A 242 0.00 -19.83 -12.81
CA ILE A 242 1.16 -19.71 -13.69
C ILE A 242 2.29 -18.98 -12.94
N ASN A 243 3.51 -19.54 -13.05
CA ASN A 243 4.74 -19.02 -12.45
C ASN A 243 4.72 -18.96 -10.91
N VAL A 244 3.79 -19.67 -10.26
CA VAL A 244 3.79 -19.88 -8.81
C VAL A 244 3.97 -21.36 -8.51
N SER A 245 4.92 -21.67 -7.62
CA SER A 245 5.19 -23.06 -7.22
C SER A 245 5.48 -23.15 -5.71
N LEU A 246 5.34 -24.36 -5.16
CA LEU A 246 5.68 -24.66 -3.77
C LEU A 246 5.03 -23.67 -2.78
N SER A 247 3.84 -23.20 -3.11
CA SER A 247 3.11 -22.16 -2.36
C SER A 247 1.81 -22.72 -1.82
N THR A 248 1.31 -22.14 -0.72
CA THR A 248 0.09 -22.60 -0.04
C THR A 248 -1.06 -21.64 -0.28
N PHE A 249 -2.23 -22.18 -0.60
CA PHE A 249 -3.47 -21.43 -0.80
C PHE A 249 -4.53 -21.90 0.21
N THR A 250 -5.11 -20.98 0.96
CA THR A 250 -6.16 -21.25 1.96
C THR A 250 -7.28 -20.23 1.86
N ASN A 251 -8.52 -20.68 1.73
CA ASN A 251 -9.70 -19.82 1.66
C ASN A 251 -9.59 -18.74 0.55
N ASN A 252 -9.15 -19.10 -0.64
CA ASN A 252 -9.16 -18.20 -1.79
C ASN A 252 -10.31 -18.57 -2.75
N ILE A 253 -10.76 -17.58 -3.53
CA ILE A 253 -11.75 -17.82 -4.58
C ILE A 253 -11.18 -17.37 -5.94
N THR A 254 -11.39 -18.21 -6.96
CA THR A 254 -11.12 -17.85 -8.36
C THR A 254 -12.44 -17.60 -9.10
N ASN A 255 -12.46 -16.56 -9.93
CA ASN A 255 -13.56 -16.24 -10.83
C ASN A 255 -13.02 -16.04 -12.24
N ASN A 256 -12.68 -17.14 -12.89
CA ASN A 256 -12.00 -17.18 -14.18
C ASN A 256 -12.82 -17.88 -15.26
N ILE A 257 -14.16 -17.89 -15.11
CA ILE A 257 -15.11 -18.66 -15.93
C ILE A 257 -15.03 -18.27 -17.41
N THR A 258 -14.72 -17.01 -17.69
CA THR A 258 -14.64 -16.48 -19.07
C THR A 258 -13.24 -16.56 -19.66
N LEU A 259 -12.23 -16.93 -18.90
CA LEU A 259 -10.87 -17.09 -19.42
C LEU A 259 -10.75 -18.36 -20.26
N ASN A 260 -10.18 -18.23 -21.45
CA ASN A 260 -10.02 -19.34 -22.38
C ASN A 260 -9.10 -20.44 -21.82
N SER A 261 -9.43 -21.66 -22.14
CA SER A 261 -9.09 -22.91 -21.48
C SER A 261 -7.65 -23.43 -21.64
N ALA A 262 -6.74 -22.75 -22.30
CA ALA A 262 -5.37 -23.25 -22.50
C ALA A 262 -4.64 -23.58 -21.18
N ASN A 263 -5.08 -22.98 -20.06
CA ASN A 263 -4.57 -23.21 -18.71
C ASN A 263 -5.71 -23.35 -17.70
N ALA A 264 -6.77 -24.08 -18.07
CA ALA A 264 -8.00 -24.17 -17.28
C ALA A 264 -7.76 -24.55 -15.80
N THR A 265 -6.85 -25.49 -15.53
CA THR A 265 -6.53 -25.93 -14.16
C THR A 265 -5.80 -24.83 -13.39
N SER A 266 -4.77 -24.21 -13.96
CA SER A 266 -4.04 -23.15 -13.24
C SER A 266 -4.87 -21.87 -13.05
N ASN A 267 -5.87 -21.65 -13.90
CA ASN A 267 -6.84 -20.55 -13.73
C ASN A 267 -7.88 -20.84 -12.64
N ALA A 268 -8.39 -22.06 -12.64
CA ALA A 268 -9.48 -22.46 -11.75
C ALA A 268 -8.99 -22.88 -10.36
N THR A 269 -7.90 -23.65 -10.34
CA THR A 269 -7.37 -24.31 -9.14
C THR A 269 -5.84 -24.09 -9.03
N PRO A 270 -5.38 -22.85 -8.78
CA PRO A 270 -3.94 -22.57 -8.69
C PRO A 270 -3.22 -23.39 -7.62
N TRP A 271 -3.93 -23.86 -6.61
CA TRP A 271 -3.44 -24.73 -5.56
C TRP A 271 -3.21 -26.20 -6.00
N ALA A 272 -3.68 -26.57 -7.19
CA ALA A 272 -3.55 -27.94 -7.72
C ALA A 272 -2.42 -28.10 -8.75
N VAL A 273 -1.64 -27.06 -9.03
CA VAL A 273 -0.57 -27.06 -10.04
C VAL A 273 0.79 -26.70 -9.42
N ASN A 274 1.88 -27.02 -10.13
CA ASN A 274 3.25 -26.59 -9.80
C ASN A 274 3.70 -26.92 -8.39
N SER A 275 3.27 -28.04 -7.84
CA SER A 275 3.55 -28.47 -6.44
C SER A 275 3.06 -27.46 -5.41
N ASN A 276 2.05 -26.66 -5.73
CA ASN A 276 1.35 -25.85 -4.76
C ASN A 276 0.50 -26.75 -3.83
N VAL A 277 0.17 -26.23 -2.66
CA VAL A 277 -0.56 -26.94 -1.62
C VAL A 277 -1.95 -26.31 -1.44
N ASP A 278 -2.97 -27.17 -1.47
CA ASP A 278 -4.32 -26.78 -1.05
C ASP A 278 -4.40 -26.83 0.48
N GLY A 279 -4.44 -25.65 1.10
CA GLY A 279 -4.60 -25.49 2.55
C GLY A 279 -6.06 -25.61 3.02
N GLY A 280 -7.00 -25.85 2.09
CA GLY A 280 -8.42 -25.98 2.37
C GLY A 280 -9.22 -24.68 2.21
N GLY A 281 -10.55 -24.83 2.09
CA GLY A 281 -11.48 -23.72 1.96
C GLY A 281 -11.41 -22.92 0.64
N ASN A 282 -10.59 -23.37 -0.32
CA ASN A 282 -10.46 -22.73 -1.63
C ASN A 282 -11.70 -23.01 -2.51
N ILE A 283 -12.15 -22.01 -3.27
CA ILE A 283 -13.34 -22.06 -4.10
C ILE A 283 -12.97 -21.83 -5.56
N ALA A 284 -13.21 -22.82 -6.41
CA ALA A 284 -12.83 -22.78 -7.81
C ALA A 284 -13.93 -22.23 -8.71
N ASN A 285 -13.58 -21.27 -9.57
CA ASN A 285 -14.43 -20.78 -10.67
C ASN A 285 -15.87 -20.42 -10.26
N GLN A 286 -15.98 -19.64 -9.20
CA GLN A 286 -17.27 -19.07 -8.79
C GLN A 286 -17.15 -17.56 -8.68
N SER A 287 -18.26 -16.87 -9.00
CA SER A 287 -18.34 -15.43 -8.77
C SER A 287 -18.27 -15.13 -7.29
N PRO A 288 -17.36 -14.23 -6.83
CA PRO A 288 -17.32 -13.79 -5.44
C PRO A 288 -18.57 -12.99 -5.03
N ALA A 289 -19.37 -12.53 -6.00
CA ALA A 289 -20.59 -11.74 -5.83
C ALA A 289 -20.34 -10.34 -5.22
N MET A 290 -19.26 -9.69 -5.61
CA MET A 290 -19.04 -8.26 -5.30
C MET A 290 -20.19 -7.40 -5.84
N ALA A 291 -20.60 -6.36 -5.13
CA ALA A 291 -21.68 -5.46 -5.57
C ALA A 291 -21.43 -4.91 -6.99
N SER A 292 -20.18 -4.55 -7.33
CA SER A 292 -19.77 -4.11 -8.68
C SER A 292 -19.20 -5.22 -9.56
N GLN A 293 -19.54 -6.49 -9.32
CA GLN A 293 -18.95 -7.64 -10.03
C GLN A 293 -18.99 -7.51 -11.56
N THR A 294 -20.10 -7.07 -12.11
CA THR A 294 -20.26 -6.88 -13.57
C THR A 294 -19.29 -5.83 -14.10
N SER A 295 -19.15 -4.71 -13.40
CA SER A 295 -18.21 -3.65 -13.80
C SER A 295 -16.75 -4.12 -13.72
N VAL A 296 -16.40 -4.87 -12.68
CA VAL A 296 -15.07 -5.47 -12.53
C VAL A 296 -14.79 -6.47 -13.64
N ASN A 297 -15.74 -7.35 -13.96
CA ASN A 297 -15.61 -8.33 -15.05
C ASN A 297 -15.49 -7.66 -16.43
N ASN A 298 -16.12 -6.50 -16.62
CA ASN A 298 -16.05 -5.72 -17.86
C ASN A 298 -14.83 -4.80 -17.94
N GLY A 299 -13.91 -4.91 -16.99
CA GLY A 299 -12.65 -4.22 -17.04
C GLY A 299 -12.64 -2.79 -16.51
N SER A 300 -13.62 -2.41 -15.70
CA SER A 300 -13.56 -1.11 -15.03
C SER A 300 -12.44 -1.06 -13.99
N SER A 301 -11.54 -0.09 -14.12
CA SER A 301 -10.34 0.09 -13.26
C SER A 301 -10.55 1.06 -12.10
N SER A 302 -11.77 1.52 -11.86
CA SER A 302 -12.00 2.46 -10.77
C SER A 302 -11.83 1.79 -9.40
N PRO A 303 -10.94 2.29 -8.55
CA PRO A 303 -10.81 1.77 -7.18
C PRO A 303 -11.97 2.21 -6.28
N LEU A 304 -12.87 3.07 -6.80
CA LEU A 304 -14.07 3.54 -6.11
C LEU A 304 -15.29 2.68 -6.40
N LEU A 305 -15.13 1.55 -7.11
CA LEU A 305 -16.20 0.58 -7.27
C LEU A 305 -16.59 0.00 -5.90
N ASP A 306 -17.83 -0.40 -5.80
CA ASP A 306 -18.33 -1.10 -4.63
C ASP A 306 -17.90 -2.59 -4.68
N PHE A 307 -16.88 -2.92 -3.93
CA PHE A 307 -16.34 -4.28 -3.82
C PHE A 307 -16.94 -5.04 -2.62
N THR A 308 -17.95 -4.50 -1.93
CA THR A 308 -18.60 -5.19 -0.82
C THR A 308 -19.28 -6.47 -1.26
N ILE A 309 -19.36 -7.45 -0.36
CA ILE A 309 -19.96 -8.75 -0.61
C ILE A 309 -21.05 -8.97 0.42
N ALA A 310 -22.31 -8.91 -0.01
CA ALA A 310 -23.47 -9.08 0.87
C ALA A 310 -23.94 -10.54 0.97
N SER A 311 -23.58 -11.36 -0.01
CA SER A 311 -23.98 -12.78 -0.10
C SER A 311 -23.09 -13.50 -1.11
N GLY A 312 -23.24 -14.83 -1.22
CA GLY A 312 -22.53 -15.63 -2.18
C GLY A 312 -21.31 -16.36 -1.61
N PRO A 313 -20.52 -17.02 -2.46
CA PRO A 313 -19.49 -17.94 -2.00
C PRO A 313 -18.32 -17.28 -1.26
N ALA A 314 -18.05 -16.00 -1.49
CA ALA A 314 -16.98 -15.27 -0.81
C ALA A 314 -17.45 -14.57 0.48
N ASN A 315 -18.77 -14.54 0.76
CA ASN A 315 -19.32 -13.89 1.96
C ASN A 315 -18.99 -14.69 3.22
N ASN A 316 -18.34 -14.08 4.19
CA ASN A 316 -17.93 -14.68 5.46
C ASN A 316 -17.19 -16.04 5.30
N SER A 317 -16.49 -16.22 4.18
CA SER A 317 -15.81 -17.48 3.83
C SER A 317 -14.28 -17.41 4.00
N GLY A 318 -13.77 -16.31 4.50
CA GLY A 318 -12.39 -16.20 4.89
C GLY A 318 -12.05 -17.07 6.11
N SER A 319 -10.77 -17.39 6.28
CA SER A 319 -10.27 -18.18 7.42
C SER A 319 -10.47 -17.49 8.77
N ASP A 320 -10.70 -16.19 8.76
CA ASP A 320 -11.00 -15.35 9.93
C ASP A 320 -12.50 -15.08 10.11
N GLY A 321 -13.35 -15.69 9.28
CA GLY A 321 -14.82 -15.53 9.29
C GLY A 321 -15.30 -14.24 8.63
N LYS A 322 -14.44 -13.50 7.95
CA LYS A 322 -14.78 -12.33 7.15
C LYS A 322 -14.95 -12.70 5.67
N ASP A 323 -15.30 -11.72 4.85
CA ASP A 323 -15.36 -11.89 3.40
C ASP A 323 -13.98 -12.17 2.82
N MET A 324 -13.90 -12.96 1.77
CA MET A 324 -12.69 -13.04 0.95
C MET A 324 -12.51 -11.74 0.15
N GLY A 325 -11.27 -11.39 -0.18
CA GLY A 325 -10.92 -10.17 -0.91
C GLY A 325 -10.85 -8.94 -0.03
N LEU A 326 -11.21 -7.78 -0.58
CA LEU A 326 -11.07 -6.51 0.12
C LEU A 326 -12.03 -6.41 1.31
N LEU A 327 -11.51 -6.03 2.45
CA LEU A 327 -12.26 -5.87 3.69
C LEU A 327 -12.86 -4.48 3.84
N PHE A 328 -14.09 -4.43 4.33
CA PHE A 328 -14.84 -3.22 4.65
C PHE A 328 -15.18 -3.18 6.15
N ASP A 329 -14.20 -3.49 6.98
CA ASP A 329 -14.39 -3.50 8.43
C ASP A 329 -14.49 -2.08 8.98
N THR A 330 -15.68 -1.66 9.36
CA THR A 330 -15.94 -0.33 9.91
C THR A 330 -15.38 -0.15 11.33
N THR A 331 -15.02 -1.22 12.00
CA THR A 331 -14.50 -1.23 13.37
C THR A 331 -13.00 -1.50 13.43
N GLY A 332 -12.43 -2.03 12.35
CA GLY A 332 -11.03 -2.42 12.23
C GLY A 332 -10.16 -1.41 11.48
N SER A 333 -8.86 -1.70 11.46
CA SER A 333 -7.89 -0.92 10.67
C SER A 333 -7.99 -1.20 9.16
N LEU A 334 -8.55 -2.36 8.80
CA LEU A 334 -8.66 -2.83 7.42
C LEU A 334 -10.04 -2.48 6.86
N ASN A 335 -10.18 -1.26 6.37
CA ASN A 335 -11.39 -0.79 5.72
C ASN A 335 -11.04 -0.17 4.37
N TRP A 336 -11.41 -0.85 3.27
CA TRP A 336 -11.17 -0.36 1.92
C TRP A 336 -11.82 0.99 1.64
N ALA A 337 -13.01 1.24 2.21
CA ALA A 337 -13.70 2.52 2.05
C ALA A 337 -12.92 3.70 2.66
N ASN A 338 -12.02 3.45 3.58
CA ASN A 338 -11.13 4.44 4.17
C ASN A 338 -9.85 4.58 3.37
N SER A 339 -9.92 5.19 2.20
CA SER A 339 -8.74 5.55 1.40
C SER A 339 -7.84 6.59 2.09
N ARG A 340 -8.31 7.22 3.16
CA ARG A 340 -7.58 8.20 3.97
C ARG A 340 -6.72 7.53 5.01
N ASN A 341 -5.67 8.24 5.40
CA ASN A 341 -4.87 7.83 6.53
C ASN A 341 -5.68 7.98 7.84
N SER A 342 -5.97 6.86 8.50
CA SER A 342 -6.70 6.84 9.78
C SER A 342 -5.95 7.56 10.93
N ARG A 343 -4.67 7.86 10.76
CA ARG A 343 -3.87 8.60 11.76
C ARG A 343 -4.09 10.10 11.72
N LEU A 344 -4.67 10.64 10.64
CA LEU A 344 -4.92 12.07 10.51
C LEU A 344 -6.29 12.44 11.08
N PRO A 345 -6.36 13.40 11.99
CA PRO A 345 -7.63 13.93 12.45
C PRO A 345 -8.35 14.63 11.28
N ARG A 346 -9.66 14.50 11.23
CA ARG A 346 -10.53 15.14 10.27
C ARG A 346 -11.37 16.19 10.96
N ILE A 347 -11.43 17.38 10.37
CA ILE A 347 -12.40 18.40 10.77
C ILE A 347 -13.73 18.08 10.07
N PHE A 348 -14.74 17.72 10.85
CA PHE A 348 -16.10 17.45 10.36
C PHE A 348 -16.95 18.70 10.28
N SER A 349 -16.75 19.61 11.20
CA SER A 349 -17.40 20.90 11.16
C SER A 349 -16.53 21.97 11.83
N MET A 350 -16.61 23.17 11.30
CA MET A 350 -16.08 24.37 11.93
C MET A 350 -17.19 25.42 11.94
N ASN A 351 -17.59 25.86 13.12
CA ASN A 351 -18.60 26.88 13.30
C ASN A 351 -17.97 28.12 13.93
N ILE A 352 -18.09 29.25 13.23
CA ILE A 352 -17.67 30.55 13.73
C ILE A 352 -18.94 31.24 14.26
N THR A 353 -19.08 31.27 15.57
CA THR A 353 -20.29 31.80 16.23
C THR A 353 -20.30 33.32 16.31
N THR A 354 -19.13 33.96 16.12
CA THR A 354 -18.99 35.43 16.09
C THR A 354 -18.33 35.87 14.83
N PRO A 355 -19.08 35.98 13.68
CA PRO A 355 -18.49 36.28 12.36
C PRO A 355 -17.91 37.70 12.27
N THR A 356 -18.28 38.59 13.19
CA THR A 356 -17.76 39.96 13.29
C THR A 356 -17.16 40.17 14.67
N VAL A 357 -15.88 40.52 14.71
CA VAL A 357 -15.16 40.81 15.97
C VAL A 357 -14.65 42.22 15.95
N THR A 358 -14.98 42.99 16.97
CA THR A 358 -14.41 44.36 17.18
C THR A 358 -12.92 44.25 17.50
N PRO A 359 -12.09 45.26 17.20
CA PRO A 359 -10.69 45.26 17.61
C PRO A 359 -10.53 44.96 19.10
N GLY A 360 -9.76 43.93 19.43
CA GLY A 360 -9.57 43.43 20.81
C GLY A 360 -10.62 42.46 21.31
N GLY A 361 -11.64 42.11 20.50
CA GLY A 361 -12.65 41.11 20.86
C GLY A 361 -12.18 39.66 20.52
N ASN A 362 -12.89 38.70 21.08
CA ASN A 362 -12.59 37.27 20.88
C ASN A 362 -13.40 36.68 19.71
N LEU A 363 -12.72 35.95 18.85
CA LEU A 363 -13.35 35.07 17.85
C LEU A 363 -13.65 33.71 18.50
N SER A 364 -14.94 33.34 18.59
CA SER A 364 -15.33 32.02 19.04
C SER A 364 -15.46 31.04 17.87
N VAL A 365 -14.63 30.00 17.87
CA VAL A 365 -14.63 28.96 16.86
C VAL A 365 -14.83 27.60 17.54
N THR A 366 -15.88 26.88 17.15
CA THR A 366 -16.08 25.50 17.56
C THR A 366 -15.65 24.58 16.42
N VAL A 367 -14.75 23.64 16.71
CA VAL A 367 -14.24 22.67 15.73
C VAL A 367 -14.60 21.26 16.22
N ASP A 368 -15.33 20.51 15.39
CA ASP A 368 -15.50 19.06 15.56
C ASP A 368 -14.44 18.35 14.73
N ALA A 369 -13.42 17.84 15.39
CA ALA A 369 -12.34 17.09 14.75
C ALA A 369 -12.32 15.66 15.30
N ARG A 370 -12.32 14.68 14.41
CA ARG A 370 -12.34 13.26 14.77
C ARG A 370 -11.23 12.51 14.04
N LYS A 371 -10.68 11.50 14.69
CA LYS A 371 -9.83 10.50 14.05
C LYS A 371 -10.73 9.60 13.19
N SER A 372 -10.36 9.33 11.95
CA SER A 372 -11.02 8.29 11.17
C SER A 372 -10.73 6.93 11.82
N ASN A 373 -11.77 6.22 12.18
CA ASN A 373 -11.64 4.83 12.64
C ASN A 373 -11.44 3.91 11.44
#